data_4fac1750adbf320d8d8d9a739be49cd6
#
_entry.id   4fac1750adbf320d8d8d9a739be49cd6
#
_cell.length_a   1.000
_cell.length_b   1.000
_cell.length_c   1.000
_cell.angle_alpha   90.00
_cell.angle_beta   90.00
_cell.angle_gamma   90.00
#
_symmetry.space_group_name_H-M   'P 1'
#
loop_
_entity.id
_entity.type
_entity.pdbx_description
1 polymer ?
#
loop_
_entity_poly.entity_id
_entity_poly.type
_entity_poly.pdbx_seq_one_letter_code
_entity_poly.pdbx_strand_id
1 'polypeptide(L)'
;MNKEDRVAVITGAAQGIGRKTGEVLAERGYRLALNDLHMPDETIRSIESLGGQAIGCVGSVADESFAEEFARRVYDAYGRADVLVNNAGISLIAHAESTSAADYRRVLEVNLVGPFLLAKTFGAKMLAAGRGCIVNVASVAGLLGVADRAAYNASKHGLIGLTRTLAAEWGGRGVRVNAVCPGWVKTEMDAADQARGTYTDSDITGRVPMARFATPDDVASAIAFLADEKESAFVNGVALSVDGGWAIDGSWESLRLGHR
;
A
#
# COMPACT_ATOMS: atom_id res chain seq x y z
N MET A 1 6.89 9.42 -24.92
CA MET A 1 7.25 8.14 -24.30
C MET A 1 6.08 7.21 -24.47
N ASN A 2 6.26 6.03 -25.07
CA ASN A 2 5.18 5.06 -25.21
C ASN A 2 4.69 4.64 -23.84
N LYS A 3 3.36 4.52 -23.66
CA LYS A 3 2.75 4.04 -22.40
C LYS A 3 3.24 2.64 -22.02
N GLU A 4 3.64 1.84 -23.01
CA GLU A 4 4.05 0.44 -22.90
C GLU A 4 5.42 0.20 -22.25
N ASP A 5 6.19 1.27 -21.94
CA ASP A 5 7.54 1.14 -21.38
C ASP A 5 7.61 1.43 -19.86
N ARG A 6 6.50 1.84 -19.21
CA ARG A 6 6.52 2.15 -17.78
C ARG A 6 6.53 0.88 -16.94
N VAL A 7 7.28 0.91 -15.84
CA VAL A 7 7.43 -0.21 -14.91
C VAL A 7 6.90 0.16 -13.54
N ALA A 8 6.02 -0.68 -12.99
CA ALA A 8 5.54 -0.57 -11.62
C ALA A 8 6.02 -1.75 -10.78
N VAL A 9 6.55 -1.44 -9.62
CA VAL A 9 7.00 -2.38 -8.59
C VAL A 9 5.95 -2.43 -7.49
N ILE A 10 5.47 -3.62 -7.11
CA ILE A 10 4.41 -3.78 -6.11
C ILE A 10 4.82 -4.84 -5.11
N THR A 11 4.76 -4.51 -3.82
CA THR A 11 5.01 -5.47 -2.73
C THR A 11 3.70 -5.99 -2.12
N GLY A 12 3.72 -7.22 -1.58
CA GLY A 12 2.50 -7.86 -1.08
C GLY A 12 1.50 -8.12 -2.21
N ALA A 13 1.99 -8.61 -3.35
CA ALA A 13 1.24 -8.65 -4.60
C ALA A 13 0.53 -9.99 -4.88
N ALA A 14 0.63 -10.98 -3.97
CA ALA A 14 0.01 -12.28 -4.19
C ALA A 14 -1.52 -12.26 -4.07
N GLN A 15 -2.08 -11.30 -3.32
CA GLN A 15 -3.51 -11.24 -3.00
C GLN A 15 -3.99 -9.82 -2.70
N GLY A 16 -5.29 -9.64 -2.47
CA GLY A 16 -5.92 -8.43 -1.95
C GLY A 16 -5.62 -7.17 -2.77
N ILE A 17 -5.28 -6.09 -2.07
CA ILE A 17 -5.01 -4.76 -2.68
C ILE A 17 -3.82 -4.84 -3.64
N GLY A 18 -2.74 -5.57 -3.27
CA GLY A 18 -1.53 -5.66 -4.09
C GLY A 18 -1.79 -6.35 -5.43
N ARG A 19 -2.49 -7.50 -5.41
CA ARG A 19 -2.92 -8.20 -6.63
C ARG A 19 -3.76 -7.28 -7.52
N LYS A 20 -4.80 -6.66 -6.95
CA LYS A 20 -5.69 -5.80 -7.73
C LYS A 20 -4.99 -4.57 -8.29
N THR A 21 -4.06 -4.00 -7.53
CA THR A 21 -3.21 -2.90 -8.03
C THR A 21 -2.37 -3.35 -9.23
N GLY A 22 -1.82 -4.57 -9.20
CA GLY A 22 -1.09 -5.15 -10.33
C GLY A 22 -1.95 -5.26 -11.58
N GLU A 23 -3.17 -5.78 -11.45
CA GLU A 23 -4.14 -5.91 -12.55
C GLU A 23 -4.49 -4.55 -13.15
N VAL A 24 -4.87 -3.57 -12.31
CA VAL A 24 -5.26 -2.21 -12.75
C VAL A 24 -4.08 -1.48 -13.43
N LEU A 25 -2.85 -1.64 -12.93
CA LEU A 25 -1.68 -1.01 -13.57
C LEU A 25 -1.30 -1.72 -14.87
N ALA A 26 -1.50 -3.04 -14.98
CA ALA A 26 -1.32 -3.78 -16.24
C ALA A 26 -2.29 -3.28 -17.33
N GLU A 27 -3.58 -3.11 -17.00
CA GLU A 27 -4.58 -2.50 -17.89
C GLU A 27 -4.21 -1.08 -18.33
N ARG A 28 -3.48 -0.35 -17.49
CA ARG A 28 -2.95 0.99 -17.82
C ARG A 28 -1.63 0.93 -18.61
N GLY A 29 -1.15 -0.27 -18.99
CA GLY A 29 0.03 -0.49 -19.84
C GLY A 29 1.36 -0.44 -19.08
N TYR A 30 1.37 -0.73 -17.78
CA TYR A 30 2.61 -0.93 -17.02
C TYR A 30 3.11 -2.37 -17.15
N ARG A 31 4.42 -2.56 -17.24
CA ARG A 31 5.07 -3.83 -16.93
C ARG A 31 5.26 -3.93 -15.41
N LEU A 32 5.05 -5.12 -14.84
CA LEU A 32 4.95 -5.30 -13.41
C LEU A 32 6.14 -6.08 -12.85
N ALA A 33 6.65 -5.65 -11.69
CA ALA A 33 7.54 -6.42 -10.85
C ALA A 33 6.86 -6.64 -9.51
N LEU A 34 6.53 -7.87 -9.20
CA LEU A 34 5.68 -8.26 -8.09
C LEU A 34 6.50 -8.97 -7.02
N ASN A 35 6.40 -8.52 -5.77
CA ASN A 35 7.01 -9.19 -4.63
C ASN A 35 5.93 -9.70 -3.67
N ASP A 36 6.20 -10.87 -3.10
CA ASP A 36 5.51 -11.38 -1.92
C ASP A 36 6.43 -12.37 -1.18
N LEU A 37 5.99 -12.90 -0.02
CA LEU A 37 6.66 -14.00 0.70
C LEU A 37 6.56 -15.33 -0.05
N HIS A 38 5.58 -15.45 -0.94
CA HIS A 38 5.40 -16.58 -1.86
C HIS A 38 5.31 -16.05 -3.29
N MET A 39 5.61 -16.92 -4.27
CA MET A 39 5.51 -16.52 -5.68
C MET A 39 4.08 -16.09 -6.01
N PRO A 40 3.86 -14.88 -6.55
CA PRO A 40 2.53 -14.36 -6.87
C PRO A 40 1.99 -14.91 -8.21
N ASP A 41 2.00 -16.23 -8.37
CA ASP A 41 1.69 -16.91 -9.64
C ASP A 41 0.28 -16.60 -10.17
N GLU A 42 -0.71 -16.51 -9.28
CA GLU A 42 -2.08 -16.18 -9.70
C GLU A 42 -2.18 -14.75 -10.23
N THR A 43 -1.49 -13.81 -9.58
CA THR A 43 -1.44 -12.42 -10.03
C THR A 43 -0.70 -12.30 -11.36
N ILE A 44 0.41 -13.02 -11.53
CA ILE A 44 1.16 -13.06 -12.80
C ILE A 44 0.26 -13.59 -13.92
N ARG A 45 -0.39 -14.75 -13.71
CA ARG A 45 -1.33 -15.31 -14.71
C ARG A 45 -2.49 -14.37 -15.04
N SER A 46 -3.04 -13.68 -14.02
CA SER A 46 -4.09 -12.69 -14.26
C SER A 46 -3.60 -11.55 -15.17
N ILE A 47 -2.42 -10.99 -14.87
CA ILE A 47 -1.81 -9.91 -15.67
C ILE A 47 -1.52 -10.38 -17.11
N GLU A 48 -0.97 -11.58 -17.27
CA GLU A 48 -0.69 -12.17 -18.60
C GLU A 48 -1.98 -12.37 -19.40
N SER A 49 -3.08 -12.79 -18.75
CA SER A 49 -4.38 -12.93 -19.39
C SER A 49 -4.96 -11.61 -19.90
N LEU A 50 -4.56 -10.49 -19.29
CA LEU A 50 -4.87 -9.12 -19.73
C LEU A 50 -3.92 -8.61 -20.82
N GLY A 51 -2.96 -9.45 -21.28
CA GLY A 51 -1.94 -9.06 -22.27
C GLY A 51 -0.77 -8.28 -21.67
N GLY A 52 -0.68 -8.18 -20.35
CA GLY A 52 0.40 -7.52 -19.63
C GLY A 52 1.63 -8.41 -19.45
N GLN A 53 2.69 -7.85 -18.87
CA GLN A 53 3.94 -8.55 -18.53
C GLN A 53 4.24 -8.38 -17.05
N ALA A 54 4.63 -9.48 -16.38
CA ALA A 54 5.00 -9.44 -14.98
C ALA A 54 6.17 -10.38 -14.67
N ILE A 55 7.02 -9.98 -13.73
CA ILE A 55 8.00 -10.86 -13.07
C ILE A 55 7.69 -10.96 -11.59
N GLY A 56 7.92 -12.13 -11.00
CA GLY A 56 7.77 -12.39 -9.57
C GLY A 56 9.11 -12.45 -8.84
N CYS A 57 9.14 -11.92 -7.62
CA CYS A 57 10.29 -12.01 -6.72
C CYS A 57 9.82 -12.39 -5.31
N VAL A 58 10.36 -13.48 -4.77
CA VAL A 58 10.02 -13.98 -3.43
C VAL A 58 11.01 -13.43 -2.41
N GLY A 59 10.51 -12.82 -1.34
CA GLY A 59 11.34 -12.36 -0.23
C GLY A 59 10.62 -11.39 0.70
N SER A 60 11.21 -11.15 1.86
CA SER A 60 10.67 -10.25 2.87
C SER A 60 11.10 -8.81 2.62
N VAL A 61 10.14 -7.89 2.61
CA VAL A 61 10.42 -6.44 2.52
C VAL A 61 11.20 -5.89 3.73
N ALA A 62 11.20 -6.61 4.85
CA ALA A 62 11.96 -6.24 6.05
C ALA A 62 13.45 -6.60 5.95
N ASP A 63 13.88 -7.27 4.89
CA ASP A 63 15.27 -7.64 4.67
C ASP A 63 15.93 -6.64 3.69
N GLU A 64 16.96 -5.94 4.17
CA GLU A 64 17.70 -4.96 3.36
C GLU A 64 18.38 -5.62 2.16
N SER A 65 18.96 -6.81 2.35
CA SER A 65 19.60 -7.54 1.26
C SER A 65 18.59 -7.96 0.18
N PHE A 66 17.38 -8.29 0.57
CA PHE A 66 16.30 -8.55 -0.38
C PHE A 66 15.89 -7.29 -1.16
N ALA A 67 15.79 -6.14 -0.49
CA ALA A 67 15.43 -4.89 -1.18
C ALA A 67 16.43 -4.53 -2.29
N GLU A 68 17.73 -4.74 -2.04
CA GLU A 68 18.80 -4.54 -3.03
C GLU A 68 18.70 -5.55 -4.17
N GLU A 69 18.53 -6.85 -3.85
CA GLU A 69 18.38 -7.92 -4.84
C GLU A 69 17.13 -7.74 -5.71
N PHE A 70 16.01 -7.34 -5.10
CA PHE A 70 14.78 -7.09 -5.82
C PHE A 70 14.94 -5.93 -6.82
N ALA A 71 15.54 -4.82 -6.38
CA ALA A 71 15.83 -3.72 -7.28
C ALA A 71 16.76 -4.16 -8.43
N ARG A 72 17.84 -4.88 -8.13
CA ARG A 72 18.74 -5.42 -9.15
C ARG A 72 17.96 -6.23 -10.20
N ARG A 73 17.11 -7.18 -9.78
CA ARG A 73 16.30 -7.99 -10.69
C ARG A 73 15.35 -7.16 -11.56
N VAL A 74 14.71 -6.14 -10.99
CA VAL A 74 13.83 -5.25 -11.74
C VAL A 74 14.59 -4.47 -12.80
N TYR A 75 15.75 -3.92 -12.44
CA TYR A 75 16.58 -3.18 -13.40
C TYR A 75 17.22 -4.08 -14.45
N ASP A 76 17.61 -5.31 -14.10
CA ASP A 76 18.12 -6.30 -15.07
C ASP A 76 17.05 -6.70 -16.09
N ALA A 77 15.80 -6.88 -15.64
CA ALA A 77 14.68 -7.29 -16.49
C ALA A 77 14.10 -6.15 -17.35
N TYR A 78 13.98 -4.95 -16.78
CA TYR A 78 13.21 -3.86 -17.38
C TYR A 78 14.01 -2.58 -17.61
N GLY A 79 15.22 -2.45 -17.05
CA GLY A 79 16.08 -1.27 -17.18
C GLY A 79 15.59 -0.03 -16.40
N ARG A 80 14.41 -0.10 -15.76
CA ARG A 80 13.79 1.05 -15.08
C ARG A 80 12.76 0.62 -14.03
N ALA A 81 12.42 1.54 -13.13
CA ALA A 81 11.25 1.51 -12.29
C ALA A 81 10.67 2.92 -12.22
N ASP A 82 9.40 3.11 -12.58
CA ASP A 82 8.73 4.41 -12.61
C ASP A 82 7.82 4.60 -11.40
N VAL A 83 7.25 3.51 -10.91
CA VAL A 83 6.34 3.48 -9.76
C VAL A 83 6.79 2.41 -8.78
N LEU A 84 6.82 2.75 -7.50
CA LEU A 84 6.95 1.81 -6.38
C LEU A 84 5.69 1.89 -5.54
N VAL A 85 4.98 0.77 -5.38
CA VAL A 85 3.83 0.63 -4.49
C VAL A 85 4.25 -0.22 -3.29
N ASN A 86 4.47 0.42 -2.15
CA ASN A 86 4.72 -0.22 -0.86
C ASN A 86 3.38 -0.66 -0.25
N ASN A 87 2.92 -1.85 -0.62
CA ASN A 87 1.65 -2.41 -0.17
C ASN A 87 1.82 -3.53 0.86
N ALA A 88 2.94 -4.26 0.86
CA ALA A 88 3.19 -5.31 1.85
C ALA A 88 2.99 -4.81 3.27
N GLY A 89 2.27 -5.58 4.08
CA GLY A 89 2.00 -5.22 5.47
C GLY A 89 1.36 -6.36 6.25
N ILE A 90 1.50 -6.29 7.55
CA ILE A 90 0.90 -7.23 8.50
C ILE A 90 0.07 -6.49 9.54
N SER A 91 -1.01 -7.13 10.00
CA SER A 91 -1.85 -6.66 11.10
C SER A 91 -1.47 -7.38 12.40
N LEU A 92 -1.67 -6.70 13.52
CA LEU A 92 -1.63 -7.29 14.85
C LEU A 92 -2.77 -6.68 15.67
N ILE A 93 -3.67 -7.54 16.15
CA ILE A 93 -4.75 -7.18 17.07
C ILE A 93 -4.39 -7.79 18.43
N ALA A 94 -4.06 -6.96 19.39
CA ALA A 94 -3.77 -7.33 20.78
C ALA A 94 -3.83 -6.09 21.66
N HIS A 95 -4.24 -6.27 22.92
CA HIS A 95 -4.15 -5.22 23.93
C HIS A 95 -2.69 -4.75 24.08
N ALA A 96 -2.48 -3.46 24.27
CA ALA A 96 -1.14 -2.87 24.31
C ALA A 96 -0.25 -3.51 25.39
N GLU A 97 -0.80 -3.75 26.60
CA GLU A 97 -0.11 -4.37 27.72
C GLU A 97 0.22 -5.86 27.51
N SER A 98 -0.45 -6.52 26.56
CA SER A 98 -0.22 -7.92 26.19
C SER A 98 0.66 -8.08 24.95
N THR A 99 0.96 -6.98 24.24
CA THR A 99 1.77 -7.00 23.03
C THR A 99 3.24 -7.21 23.37
N SER A 100 3.84 -8.30 22.88
CA SER A 100 5.26 -8.53 23.06
C SER A 100 6.10 -7.51 22.29
N ALA A 101 7.28 -7.16 22.83
CA ALA A 101 8.21 -6.26 22.13
C ALA A 101 8.69 -6.87 20.78
N ALA A 102 8.74 -8.19 20.66
CA ALA A 102 9.10 -8.88 19.44
C ALA A 102 8.03 -8.71 18.37
N ASP A 103 6.74 -8.92 18.70
CA ASP A 103 5.64 -8.71 17.77
C ASP A 103 5.49 -7.24 17.37
N TYR A 104 5.66 -6.32 18.34
CA TYR A 104 5.65 -4.89 18.05
C TYR A 104 6.73 -4.53 17.02
N ARG A 105 7.98 -4.97 17.23
CA ARG A 105 9.08 -4.72 16.29
C ARG A 105 8.82 -5.34 14.93
N ARG A 106 8.31 -6.59 14.88
CA ARG A 106 7.99 -7.27 13.62
C ARG A 106 7.01 -6.48 12.76
N VAL A 107 5.98 -5.87 13.38
CA VAL A 107 5.02 -5.02 12.65
C VAL A 107 5.71 -3.76 12.12
N LEU A 108 6.58 -3.11 12.90
CA LEU A 108 7.33 -1.94 12.44
C LEU A 108 8.31 -2.31 11.32
N GLU A 109 9.01 -3.43 11.42
CA GLU A 109 9.96 -3.88 10.39
C GLU A 109 9.26 -4.06 9.03
N VAL A 110 8.11 -4.72 9.00
CA VAL A 110 7.38 -4.96 7.75
C VAL A 110 6.69 -3.69 7.24
N ASN A 111 5.97 -2.96 8.13
CA ASN A 111 5.06 -1.90 7.70
C ASN A 111 5.72 -0.53 7.55
N LEU A 112 6.91 -0.33 8.10
CA LEU A 112 7.59 0.98 8.12
C LEU A 112 9.03 0.88 7.63
N VAL A 113 9.84 -0.02 8.21
CA VAL A 113 11.26 -0.16 7.80
C VAL A 113 11.34 -0.71 6.38
N GLY A 114 10.56 -1.72 6.03
CA GLY A 114 10.50 -2.28 4.68
C GLY A 114 10.20 -1.23 3.59
N PRO A 115 9.11 -0.44 3.70
CA PRO A 115 8.86 0.69 2.82
C PRO A 115 10.01 1.70 2.73
N PHE A 116 10.72 1.97 3.84
CA PHE A 116 11.91 2.82 3.83
C PHE A 116 13.06 2.20 3.03
N LEU A 117 13.36 0.92 3.24
CA LEU A 117 14.43 0.20 2.53
C LEU A 117 14.19 0.20 1.01
N LEU A 118 12.95 -0.10 0.61
CA LEU A 118 12.55 -0.09 -0.80
C LEU A 118 12.57 1.32 -1.39
N ALA A 119 12.07 2.32 -0.64
CA ALA A 119 12.13 3.72 -1.06
C ALA A 119 13.58 4.19 -1.21
N LYS A 120 14.49 3.85 -0.27
CA LYS A 120 15.92 4.12 -0.36
C LYS A 120 16.52 3.54 -1.64
N THR A 121 16.26 2.27 -1.92
CA THR A 121 16.90 1.53 -3.01
C THR A 121 16.34 1.93 -4.38
N PHE A 122 15.02 1.90 -4.59
CA PHE A 122 14.39 2.30 -5.84
C PHE A 122 14.44 3.82 -6.03
N GLY A 123 14.22 4.59 -4.95
CA GLY A 123 14.25 6.04 -4.95
C GLY A 123 15.60 6.61 -5.38
N ALA A 124 16.73 6.01 -4.98
CA ALA A 124 18.06 6.42 -5.45
C ALA A 124 18.17 6.38 -6.99
N LYS A 125 17.62 5.34 -7.62
CA LYS A 125 17.59 5.20 -9.07
C LYS A 125 16.59 6.17 -9.74
N MET A 126 15.42 6.37 -9.13
CA MET A 126 14.41 7.34 -9.60
C MET A 126 14.97 8.77 -9.55
N LEU A 127 15.67 9.13 -8.46
CA LEU A 127 16.33 10.43 -8.31
C LEU A 127 17.43 10.65 -9.34
N ALA A 128 18.24 9.62 -9.64
CA ALA A 128 19.25 9.71 -10.70
C ALA A 128 18.61 9.88 -12.09
N ALA A 129 17.41 9.32 -12.30
CA ALA A 129 16.64 9.47 -13.53
C ALA A 129 15.82 10.79 -13.59
N GLY A 130 15.74 11.56 -12.50
CA GLY A 130 14.94 12.78 -12.38
C GLY A 130 13.43 12.57 -12.49
N ARG A 131 12.94 11.33 -12.26
CA ARG A 131 11.52 10.97 -12.35
C ARG A 131 11.21 9.74 -11.51
N GLY A 132 10.02 9.69 -10.93
CA GLY A 132 9.52 8.53 -10.20
C GLY A 132 8.28 8.85 -9.37
N CYS A 133 7.61 7.82 -8.95
CA CYS A 133 6.47 7.92 -8.04
C CYS A 133 6.51 6.79 -7.02
N ILE A 134 6.34 7.13 -5.75
CA ILE A 134 6.19 6.16 -4.66
C ILE A 134 4.80 6.33 -4.06
N VAL A 135 4.06 5.22 -3.97
CA VAL A 135 2.75 5.18 -3.29
C VAL A 135 2.82 4.21 -2.13
N ASN A 136 2.70 4.73 -0.92
CA ASN A 136 2.70 3.94 0.31
C ASN A 136 1.26 3.58 0.69
N VAL A 137 0.97 2.30 0.89
CA VAL A 137 -0.33 1.86 1.41
C VAL A 137 -0.32 1.95 2.93
N ALA A 138 -0.78 3.10 3.44
CA ALA A 138 -0.94 3.35 4.87
C ALA A 138 -2.26 2.71 5.39
N SER A 139 -3.10 3.48 6.08
CA SER A 139 -4.40 3.05 6.61
C SER A 139 -5.09 4.24 7.28
N VAL A 140 -6.40 4.19 7.50
CA VAL A 140 -7.08 5.07 8.48
C VAL A 140 -6.45 4.96 9.87
N ALA A 141 -5.87 3.82 10.23
CA ALA A 141 -5.09 3.63 11.45
C ALA A 141 -3.75 4.41 11.46
N GLY A 142 -3.39 5.07 10.39
CA GLY A 142 -2.32 6.06 10.31
C GLY A 142 -2.82 7.50 10.50
N LEU A 143 -4.13 7.71 10.55
CA LEU A 143 -4.79 9.00 10.74
C LEU A 143 -5.47 9.10 12.10
N LEU A 144 -5.94 7.97 12.62
CA LEU A 144 -6.73 7.86 13.86
C LEU A 144 -6.15 6.78 14.76
N GLY A 145 -6.45 6.87 16.07
CA GLY A 145 -6.23 5.80 17.03
C GLY A 145 -7.31 4.72 16.86
N VAL A 146 -6.88 3.47 16.64
CA VAL A 146 -7.76 2.29 16.65
C VAL A 146 -7.32 1.39 17.80
N ALA A 147 -8.24 1.07 18.71
CA ALA A 147 -7.95 0.23 19.86
C ALA A 147 -7.38 -1.14 19.45
N ASP A 148 -6.60 -1.74 20.33
CA ASP A 148 -5.96 -3.07 20.15
C ASP A 148 -5.01 -3.18 18.94
N ARG A 149 -4.54 -2.06 18.40
CA ARG A 149 -3.67 -2.02 17.23
C ARG A 149 -2.41 -1.14 17.44
N ALA A 150 -1.84 -1.15 18.66
CA ALA A 150 -0.75 -0.24 19.03
C ALA A 150 0.42 -0.26 18.03
N ALA A 151 0.95 -1.45 17.69
CA ALA A 151 2.05 -1.59 16.74
C ALA A 151 1.64 -1.18 15.31
N TYR A 152 0.45 -1.59 14.89
CA TYR A 152 -0.07 -1.28 13.56
C TYR A 152 -0.30 0.22 13.39
N ASN A 153 -0.97 0.87 14.36
CA ASN A 153 -1.18 2.31 14.35
C ASN A 153 0.14 3.08 14.31
N ALA A 154 1.09 2.72 15.16
CA ALA A 154 2.41 3.34 15.18
C ALA A 154 3.11 3.23 13.82
N SER A 155 3.07 2.02 13.21
CA SER A 155 3.68 1.79 11.90
C SER A 155 3.05 2.63 10.79
N LYS A 156 1.70 2.74 10.78
CA LYS A 156 0.98 3.47 9.73
C LYS A 156 1.04 4.99 9.89
N HIS A 157 1.09 5.51 11.13
CA HIS A 157 1.42 6.91 11.40
C HIS A 157 2.86 7.23 10.96
N GLY A 158 3.82 6.36 11.31
CA GLY A 158 5.21 6.49 10.88
C GLY A 158 5.34 6.50 9.35
N LEU A 159 4.60 5.65 8.64
CA LEU A 159 4.62 5.58 7.19
C LEU A 159 4.09 6.86 6.52
N ILE A 160 3.07 7.51 7.10
CA ILE A 160 2.60 8.82 6.65
C ILE A 160 3.67 9.90 6.92
N GLY A 161 4.34 9.84 8.08
CA GLY A 161 5.47 10.71 8.39
C GLY A 161 6.61 10.56 7.37
N LEU A 162 7.02 9.31 7.10
CA LEU A 162 8.01 8.99 6.07
C LEU A 162 7.61 9.51 4.68
N THR A 163 6.34 9.31 4.28
CA THR A 163 5.79 9.82 3.03
C THR A 163 6.01 11.31 2.87
N ARG A 164 5.67 12.09 3.90
CA ARG A 164 5.81 13.56 3.88
C ARG A 164 7.26 14.01 3.83
N THR A 165 8.13 13.34 4.58
CA THR A 165 9.57 13.63 4.57
C THR A 165 10.17 13.40 3.19
N LEU A 166 9.96 12.22 2.61
CA LEU A 166 10.49 11.89 1.28
C LEU A 166 9.88 12.77 0.18
N ALA A 167 8.61 13.14 0.28
CA ALA A 167 7.96 14.08 -0.62
C ALA A 167 8.64 15.47 -0.60
N ALA A 168 9.00 15.95 0.60
CA ALA A 168 9.68 17.22 0.76
C ALA A 168 11.13 17.18 0.22
N GLU A 169 11.86 16.09 0.49
CA GLU A 169 13.26 15.94 0.07
C GLU A 169 13.40 15.69 -1.44
N TRP A 170 12.46 14.97 -2.06
CA TRP A 170 12.61 14.42 -3.40
C TRP A 170 11.75 15.11 -4.46
N GLY A 171 10.72 15.87 -4.05
CA GLY A 171 9.79 16.54 -4.96
C GLY A 171 10.48 17.44 -5.98
N GLY A 172 11.40 18.31 -5.51
CA GLY A 172 12.20 19.19 -6.38
C GLY A 172 13.23 18.45 -7.26
N ARG A 173 13.39 17.14 -7.04
CA ARG A 173 14.30 16.27 -7.79
C ARG A 173 13.54 15.29 -8.71
N GLY A 174 12.25 15.53 -8.94
CA GLY A 174 11.41 14.79 -9.88
C GLY A 174 10.77 13.51 -9.35
N VAL A 175 10.81 13.24 -8.04
CA VAL A 175 10.18 12.05 -7.44
C VAL A 175 9.04 12.46 -6.51
N ARG A 176 7.82 12.00 -6.82
CA ARG A 176 6.65 12.22 -5.98
C ARG A 176 6.48 11.06 -5.00
N VAL A 177 6.10 11.36 -3.78
CA VAL A 177 5.83 10.36 -2.74
C VAL A 177 4.50 10.66 -2.06
N ASN A 178 3.56 9.73 -2.15
CA ASN A 178 2.21 9.87 -1.61
C ASN A 178 1.81 8.62 -0.82
N ALA A 179 0.77 8.73 -0.01
CA ALA A 179 0.15 7.60 0.67
C ALA A 179 -1.33 7.50 0.32
N VAL A 180 -1.85 6.27 0.23
CA VAL A 180 -3.27 5.97 0.34
C VAL A 180 -3.56 5.47 1.75
N CYS A 181 -4.72 5.84 2.28
CA CYS A 181 -5.17 5.44 3.62
C CYS A 181 -6.50 4.68 3.50
N PRO A 182 -6.45 3.37 3.21
CA PRO A 182 -7.66 2.56 3.14
C PRO A 182 -8.38 2.49 4.49
N GLY A 183 -9.71 2.43 4.45
CA GLY A 183 -10.53 2.00 5.56
C GLY A 183 -10.55 0.48 5.68
N TRP A 184 -11.69 -0.10 6.03
CA TRP A 184 -11.89 -1.55 6.02
C TRP A 184 -12.12 -2.05 4.59
N VAL A 185 -11.22 -2.93 4.13
CA VAL A 185 -11.24 -3.52 2.79
C VAL A 185 -11.47 -5.02 2.91
N LYS A 186 -12.45 -5.57 2.18
CA LYS A 186 -12.66 -7.02 2.14
C LYS A 186 -11.49 -7.70 1.44
N THR A 187 -10.63 -8.32 2.25
CA THR A 187 -9.40 -9.02 1.82
C THR A 187 -9.18 -10.24 2.71
N GLU A 188 -8.18 -11.03 2.37
CA GLU A 188 -7.72 -12.17 3.19
C GLU A 188 -7.23 -11.71 4.58
N MET A 189 -6.67 -10.51 4.68
CA MET A 189 -6.27 -9.91 5.96
C MET A 189 -7.49 -9.61 6.84
N ASP A 190 -8.56 -9.04 6.27
CA ASP A 190 -9.82 -8.79 6.97
C ASP A 190 -10.45 -10.11 7.44
N ALA A 191 -10.50 -11.11 6.58
CA ALA A 191 -11.02 -12.43 6.95
C ALA A 191 -10.22 -13.07 8.11
N ALA A 192 -8.90 -12.96 8.11
CA ALA A 192 -8.04 -13.45 9.19
C ALA A 192 -8.24 -12.67 10.50
N ASP A 193 -8.46 -11.36 10.43
CA ASP A 193 -8.76 -10.52 11.59
C ASP A 193 -10.15 -10.83 12.17
N GLN A 194 -11.19 -10.99 11.32
CA GLN A 194 -12.54 -11.37 11.73
C GLN A 194 -12.62 -12.78 12.36
N ALA A 195 -11.83 -13.73 11.85
CA ALA A 195 -11.77 -15.08 12.40
C ALA A 195 -11.34 -15.12 13.89
N ARG A 196 -10.75 -14.03 14.40
CA ARG A 196 -10.41 -13.84 15.82
C ARG A 196 -11.60 -13.37 16.66
N GLY A 197 -12.77 -13.13 16.06
CA GLY A 197 -14.00 -12.76 16.77
C GLY A 197 -14.03 -11.33 17.32
N THR A 198 -13.24 -10.42 16.79
CA THR A 198 -13.09 -9.05 17.34
C THR A 198 -14.14 -8.06 16.81
N TYR A 199 -14.72 -8.32 15.64
CA TYR A 199 -15.77 -7.50 15.02
C TYR A 199 -16.54 -8.27 13.94
N THR A 200 -17.70 -7.75 13.57
CA THR A 200 -18.59 -8.29 12.52
C THR A 200 -18.67 -7.33 11.34
N ASP A 201 -19.24 -7.78 10.22
CA ASP A 201 -19.50 -6.92 9.06
C ASP A 201 -20.42 -5.74 9.41
N SER A 202 -21.40 -5.96 10.28
CA SER A 202 -22.33 -4.89 10.71
C SER A 202 -21.65 -3.81 11.52
N ASP A 203 -20.64 -4.14 12.33
CA ASP A 203 -19.86 -3.15 13.08
C ASP A 203 -19.12 -2.20 12.13
N ILE A 204 -18.59 -2.73 11.04
CA ILE A 204 -17.88 -1.96 10.03
C ILE A 204 -18.87 -1.15 9.18
N THR A 205 -19.88 -1.79 8.59
CA THR A 205 -20.84 -1.12 7.71
C THR A 205 -21.68 -0.09 8.45
N GLY A 206 -22.01 -0.34 9.72
CA GLY A 206 -22.66 0.64 10.59
C GLY A 206 -21.78 1.86 10.92
N ARG A 207 -20.47 1.76 10.87
CA ARG A 207 -19.53 2.86 11.16
C ARG A 207 -19.12 3.65 9.92
N VAL A 208 -19.01 3.00 8.75
CA VAL A 208 -18.62 3.67 7.50
C VAL A 208 -19.77 4.51 6.94
N PRO A 209 -19.62 5.82 6.67
CA PRO A 209 -20.67 6.65 6.07
C PRO A 209 -21.25 6.11 4.76
N MET A 210 -20.43 5.48 3.91
CA MET A 210 -20.89 4.84 2.68
C MET A 210 -21.56 3.46 2.90
N ALA A 211 -21.73 3.01 4.15
CA ALA A 211 -22.43 1.80 4.56
C ALA A 211 -21.97 0.51 3.87
N ARG A 212 -20.70 0.43 3.45
CA ARG A 212 -20.09 -0.75 2.85
C ARG A 212 -18.60 -0.84 3.16
N PHE A 213 -18.04 -2.02 3.01
CA PHE A 213 -16.59 -2.18 2.91
C PHE A 213 -16.07 -1.54 1.62
N ALA A 214 -14.83 -1.08 1.68
CA ALA A 214 -14.08 -0.87 0.45
C ALA A 214 -13.75 -2.21 -0.21
N THR A 215 -13.60 -2.19 -1.53
CA THR A 215 -13.06 -3.30 -2.30
C THR A 215 -11.59 -3.05 -2.62
N PRO A 216 -10.81 -4.09 -2.96
CA PRO A 216 -9.47 -3.88 -3.51
C PRO A 216 -9.44 -2.93 -4.71
N ASP A 217 -10.51 -2.91 -5.54
CA ASP A 217 -10.67 -2.01 -6.68
C ASP A 217 -10.73 -0.54 -6.27
N ASP A 218 -11.47 -0.21 -5.20
CA ASP A 218 -11.55 1.17 -4.70
C ASP A 218 -10.14 1.70 -4.36
N VAL A 219 -9.32 0.87 -3.72
CA VAL A 219 -7.96 1.25 -3.31
C VAL A 219 -6.99 1.25 -4.50
N ALA A 220 -7.05 0.24 -5.36
CA ALA A 220 -6.19 0.13 -6.55
C ALA A 220 -6.40 1.31 -7.50
N SER A 221 -7.65 1.78 -7.65
CA SER A 221 -7.97 2.96 -8.46
C SER A 221 -7.32 4.23 -7.92
N ALA A 222 -7.32 4.42 -6.60
CA ALA A 222 -6.66 5.56 -5.96
C ALA A 222 -5.12 5.48 -6.09
N ILE A 223 -4.54 4.27 -5.96
CA ILE A 223 -3.12 4.04 -6.21
C ILE A 223 -2.77 4.37 -7.65
N ALA A 224 -3.57 3.91 -8.61
CA ALA A 224 -3.34 4.13 -10.03
C ALA A 224 -3.46 5.61 -10.43
N PHE A 225 -4.37 6.38 -9.79
CA PHE A 225 -4.44 7.84 -9.92
C PHE A 225 -3.14 8.50 -9.44
N LEU A 226 -2.64 8.14 -8.24
CA LEU A 226 -1.41 8.71 -7.70
C LEU A 226 -0.17 8.30 -8.50
N ALA A 227 -0.17 7.11 -9.10
CA ALA A 227 0.90 6.59 -9.94
C ALA A 227 1.00 7.30 -11.30
N ASP A 228 -0.11 7.78 -11.84
CA ASP A 228 -0.12 8.42 -13.16
C ASP A 228 0.31 9.88 -13.08
N GLU A 229 1.44 10.19 -13.73
CA GLU A 229 1.99 11.54 -13.79
C GLU A 229 1.05 12.54 -14.48
N LYS A 230 0.21 12.10 -15.42
CA LYS A 230 -0.73 12.99 -16.12
C LYS A 230 -1.92 13.39 -15.25
N GLU A 231 -2.35 12.46 -14.37
CA GLU A 231 -3.52 12.66 -13.50
C GLU A 231 -3.13 13.38 -12.20
N SER A 232 -1.91 13.17 -11.70
CA SER A 232 -1.48 13.60 -10.36
C SER A 232 -0.10 14.29 -10.31
N ALA A 233 0.30 14.98 -11.39
CA ALA A 233 1.62 15.62 -11.52
C ALA A 233 1.97 16.56 -10.36
N PHE A 234 0.99 17.25 -9.79
CA PHE A 234 1.19 18.22 -8.71
C PHE A 234 0.69 17.73 -7.34
N VAL A 235 0.47 16.41 -7.21
CA VAL A 235 0.07 15.77 -5.94
C VAL A 235 1.31 15.13 -5.33
N ASN A 236 1.78 15.67 -4.20
CA ASN A 236 2.97 15.23 -3.51
C ASN A 236 2.82 15.38 -1.99
N GLY A 237 3.14 14.35 -1.21
CA GLY A 237 3.04 14.33 0.25
C GLY A 237 1.63 14.14 0.82
N VAL A 238 0.65 13.80 -0.03
CA VAL A 238 -0.73 13.57 0.43
C VAL A 238 -0.88 12.22 1.15
N ALA A 239 -1.77 12.19 2.14
CA ALA A 239 -2.34 10.97 2.72
C ALA A 239 -3.81 10.90 2.28
N LEU A 240 -4.07 10.22 1.16
CA LEU A 240 -5.38 10.15 0.52
C LEU A 240 -6.25 9.08 1.18
N SER A 241 -7.30 9.49 1.87
CA SER A 241 -8.27 8.55 2.46
C SER A 241 -9.10 7.86 1.38
N VAL A 242 -9.19 6.52 1.50
CA VAL A 242 -10.05 5.65 0.68
C VAL A 242 -10.84 4.78 1.66
N ASP A 243 -11.76 5.41 2.40
CA ASP A 243 -12.31 4.86 3.63
C ASP A 243 -13.85 5.02 3.76
N GLY A 244 -14.50 5.48 2.70
CA GLY A 244 -15.95 5.71 2.69
C GLY A 244 -16.42 6.78 3.68
N GLY A 245 -15.51 7.68 4.09
CA GLY A 245 -15.77 8.76 5.04
C GLY A 245 -15.53 8.41 6.51
N TRP A 246 -14.95 7.24 6.80
CA TRP A 246 -14.68 6.81 8.18
C TRP A 246 -13.90 7.85 8.99
N ALA A 247 -12.77 8.32 8.48
CA ALA A 247 -11.84 9.16 9.23
C ALA A 247 -12.39 10.57 9.53
N ILE A 248 -13.36 11.04 8.74
CA ILE A 248 -13.92 12.39 8.89
C ILE A 248 -15.23 12.43 9.68
N ASP A 249 -15.88 11.27 9.90
CA ASP A 249 -17.17 11.20 10.58
C ASP A 249 -16.99 11.18 12.10
N GLY A 250 -17.16 12.34 12.73
CA GLY A 250 -17.17 12.53 14.17
C GLY A 250 -18.55 12.33 14.82
N SER A 251 -19.56 11.85 14.07
CA SER A 251 -20.91 11.68 14.59
C SER A 251 -20.99 10.57 15.64
N TRP A 252 -21.83 10.74 16.65
CA TRP A 252 -22.16 9.67 17.60
C TRP A 252 -23.11 8.65 16.96
N GLU A 253 -23.17 7.46 17.53
CA GLU A 253 -23.84 6.30 16.92
C GLU A 253 -25.29 6.52 16.54
N SER A 254 -26.12 7.08 17.45
CA SER A 254 -27.53 7.32 17.17
C SER A 254 -27.77 8.30 16.02
N LEU A 255 -26.89 9.28 15.83
CA LEU A 255 -26.98 10.21 14.71
C LEU A 255 -26.61 9.51 13.39
N ARG A 256 -25.58 8.65 13.41
CA ARG A 256 -25.20 7.86 12.23
C ARG A 256 -26.29 6.91 11.79
N LEU A 257 -26.87 6.15 12.72
CA LEU A 257 -27.92 5.16 12.43
C LEU A 257 -29.26 5.79 12.04
N GLY A 258 -29.54 7.01 12.49
CA GLY A 258 -30.79 7.71 12.18
C GLY A 258 -30.93 8.16 10.72
N HIS A 259 -29.86 8.10 9.94
CA HIS A 259 -29.81 8.59 8.54
C HIS A 259 -29.39 7.52 7.52
N ARG A 260 -29.36 6.24 7.92
CA ARG A 260 -28.94 5.11 7.07
C ARG A 260 -30.01 4.05 6.94
#